data_b6495465765778bf3451e1063c06572a
#
_entry.id   b6495465765778bf3451e1063c06572a
#
_cell.length_a   1.000
_cell.length_b   1.000
_cell.length_c   1.000
_cell.angle_alpha   90.00
_cell.angle_beta   90.00
_cell.angle_gamma   90.00
#
_symmetry.space_group_name_H-M   'P 1'
#
loop_
_entity.id
_entity.type
_entity.pdbx_description
1 polymer ?
#
loop_
_entity_poly.entity_id
_entity_poly.type
_entity_poly.pdbx_seq_one_letter_code
_entity_poly.pdbx_strand_id
1 'polypeptide(L)'
;MFELLRYLGKTTRHSFAKLGRASFFLVHAMTGISDIIARPNLLLKQMYSVGVLSFLIILISGLFVGMVLGLQGFYILSDFGAEETLGVMVAASLVRELGPVVSALLFAGRAGSALTAEIGLMKATEQLSGMEMMAVDPIKRIISPRFLAGIISTPLLSAIFSSIGVMGGHIVGVGMLGVDDGAFWAQMQNTIDFNEDIVNGIVKSMVFGFVVSWIALFEGYDAIPTSEGVSRATTRTVVNSAFSILGLDFILTALMFGDI
;
A
#
# COMPACT_ATOMS: atom_id res chain seq x y z
N MET A 1 -10.49 4.44 -40.96
CA MET A 1 -10.16 5.65 -40.19
C MET A 1 -11.31 6.09 -39.28
N PHE A 2 -12.55 6.25 -39.78
CA PHE A 2 -13.72 6.62 -38.95
C PHE A 2 -14.07 5.62 -37.85
N GLU A 3 -13.96 4.33 -38.08
CA GLU A 3 -14.19 3.27 -37.09
C GLU A 3 -13.19 3.36 -35.91
N LEU A 4 -11.91 3.63 -36.21
CA LEU A 4 -10.85 3.79 -35.20
C LEU A 4 -11.07 5.02 -34.33
N LEU A 5 -11.44 6.16 -34.94
CA LEU A 5 -11.78 7.39 -34.22
C LEU A 5 -13.01 7.20 -33.33
N ARG A 6 -14.04 6.49 -33.82
CA ARG A 6 -15.25 6.17 -33.07
C ARG A 6 -14.93 5.24 -31.88
N TYR A 7 -14.07 4.24 -32.09
CA TYR A 7 -13.62 3.33 -31.03
C TYR A 7 -12.83 4.07 -29.95
N LEU A 8 -11.86 4.91 -30.36
CA LEU A 8 -11.08 5.75 -29.43
C LEU A 8 -11.99 6.69 -28.64
N GLY A 9 -12.91 7.39 -29.30
CA GLY A 9 -13.85 8.30 -28.63
C GLY A 9 -14.77 7.59 -27.63
N LYS A 10 -15.23 6.36 -27.94
CA LYS A 10 -16.04 5.54 -27.04
C LYS A 10 -15.23 5.10 -25.82
N THR A 11 -14.01 4.64 -26.02
CA THR A 11 -13.10 4.20 -24.95
C THR A 11 -12.74 5.36 -24.02
N THR A 12 -12.36 6.51 -24.58
CA THR A 12 -12.03 7.72 -23.83
C THR A 12 -13.21 8.18 -22.96
N ARG A 13 -14.41 8.27 -23.57
CA ARG A 13 -15.63 8.64 -22.82
C ARG A 13 -15.94 7.67 -21.70
N HIS A 14 -15.74 6.36 -21.93
CA HIS A 14 -15.96 5.34 -20.88
C HIS A 14 -14.97 5.50 -19.71
N SER A 15 -13.69 5.77 -20.02
CA SER A 15 -12.66 6.00 -19.00
C SER A 15 -12.94 7.26 -18.17
N PHE A 16 -13.32 8.36 -18.80
CA PHE A 16 -13.72 9.59 -18.08
C PHE A 16 -14.96 9.37 -17.22
N ALA A 17 -15.95 8.65 -17.71
CA ALA A 17 -17.15 8.31 -16.93
C ALA A 17 -16.81 7.41 -15.74
N LYS A 18 -15.86 6.47 -15.89
CA LYS A 18 -15.38 5.63 -14.78
C LYS A 18 -14.65 6.46 -13.75
N LEU A 19 -13.77 7.37 -14.15
CA LEU A 19 -13.09 8.30 -13.24
C LEU A 19 -14.08 9.18 -12.48
N GLY A 20 -15.10 9.72 -13.16
CA GLY A 20 -16.15 10.50 -12.50
C GLY A 20 -16.89 9.69 -11.42
N ARG A 21 -17.29 8.43 -11.73
CA ARG A 21 -17.92 7.56 -10.72
C ARG A 21 -16.98 7.26 -9.56
N ALA A 22 -15.69 7.01 -9.83
CA ALA A 22 -14.69 6.77 -8.80
C ALA A 22 -14.50 7.97 -7.86
N SER A 23 -14.52 9.19 -8.41
CA SER A 23 -14.41 10.42 -7.61
C SER A 23 -15.65 10.65 -6.74
N PHE A 24 -16.85 10.49 -7.29
CA PHE A 24 -18.09 10.56 -6.50
C PHE A 24 -18.14 9.50 -5.39
N PHE A 25 -17.74 8.28 -5.70
CA PHE A 25 -17.63 7.20 -4.71
C PHE A 25 -16.67 7.56 -3.59
N LEU A 26 -15.50 8.14 -3.90
CA LEU A 26 -14.53 8.58 -2.91
C LEU A 26 -15.12 9.65 -1.99
N VAL A 27 -15.72 10.70 -2.56
CA VAL A 27 -16.35 11.77 -1.78
C VAL A 27 -17.41 11.19 -0.83
N HIS A 28 -18.25 10.28 -1.33
CA HIS A 28 -19.27 9.64 -0.49
C HIS A 28 -18.65 8.76 0.60
N ALA A 29 -17.60 7.98 0.29
CA ALA A 29 -16.87 7.19 1.29
C ALA A 29 -16.25 8.08 2.39
N MET A 30 -15.73 9.25 2.04
CA MET A 30 -15.16 10.20 2.99
C MET A 30 -16.22 10.82 3.91
N THR A 31 -17.45 11.08 3.43
CA THR A 31 -18.53 11.59 4.30
C THR A 31 -18.94 10.62 5.39
N GLY A 32 -18.73 9.32 5.20
CA GLY A 32 -19.00 8.29 6.21
C GLY A 32 -17.96 8.18 7.32
N ILE A 33 -16.82 8.87 7.21
CA ILE A 33 -15.74 8.79 8.21
C ILE A 33 -16.19 9.35 9.57
N SER A 34 -17.01 10.40 9.57
CA SER A 34 -17.58 10.96 10.81
C SER A 34 -18.38 9.94 11.62
N ASP A 35 -19.09 9.04 10.95
CA ASP A 35 -19.92 8.02 11.62
C ASP A 35 -19.07 6.90 12.25
N ILE A 36 -17.82 6.74 11.78
CA ILE A 36 -16.87 5.72 12.28
C ILE A 36 -16.38 6.11 13.69
N ILE A 37 -16.20 7.39 13.97
CA ILE A 37 -15.77 7.89 15.28
C ILE A 37 -16.79 7.46 16.37
N ALA A 38 -18.06 7.43 16.03
CA ALA A 38 -19.12 6.94 16.92
C ALA A 38 -19.13 5.40 17.09
N ARG A 39 -18.43 4.66 16.22
CA ARG A 39 -18.47 3.19 16.19
C ARG A 39 -17.08 2.57 15.96
N PRO A 40 -16.12 2.76 16.88
CA PRO A 40 -14.74 2.34 16.71
C PRO A 40 -14.58 0.83 16.53
N ASN A 41 -15.49 0.02 17.07
CA ASN A 41 -15.47 -1.44 16.94
C ASN A 41 -15.53 -1.91 15.47
N LEU A 42 -16.19 -1.16 14.58
CA LEU A 42 -16.22 -1.48 13.16
C LEU A 42 -14.85 -1.27 12.52
N LEU A 43 -14.19 -0.16 12.87
CA LEU A 43 -12.84 0.13 12.39
C LEU A 43 -11.83 -0.92 12.86
N LEU A 44 -11.82 -1.24 14.15
CA LEU A 44 -10.93 -2.25 14.73
C LEU A 44 -11.07 -3.61 14.05
N LYS A 45 -12.32 -4.04 13.81
CA LYS A 45 -12.58 -5.30 13.10
C LYS A 45 -12.02 -5.27 11.65
N GLN A 46 -12.13 -4.15 10.97
CA GLN A 46 -11.58 -3.99 9.63
C GLN A 46 -10.05 -3.91 9.66
N MET A 47 -9.45 -3.19 10.61
CA MET A 47 -8.00 -3.17 10.81
C MET A 47 -7.44 -4.57 11.08
N TYR A 48 -8.14 -5.39 11.84
CA TYR A 48 -7.76 -6.79 12.03
C TYR A 48 -7.73 -7.56 10.69
N SER A 49 -8.80 -7.45 9.90
CA SER A 49 -8.94 -8.16 8.64
C SER A 49 -7.92 -7.71 7.59
N VAL A 50 -7.68 -6.40 7.46
CA VAL A 50 -6.82 -5.82 6.41
C VAL A 50 -5.36 -5.74 6.87
N GLY A 51 -5.14 -5.37 8.13
CA GLY A 51 -3.81 -5.15 8.72
C GLY A 51 -3.21 -6.43 9.30
N VAL A 52 -3.82 -6.95 10.38
CA VAL A 52 -3.22 -8.06 11.14
C VAL A 52 -3.07 -9.33 10.28
N LEU A 53 -4.04 -9.66 9.46
CA LEU A 53 -3.92 -10.82 8.58
C LEU A 53 -2.89 -10.61 7.44
N SER A 54 -2.42 -9.38 7.17
CA SER A 54 -1.31 -9.11 6.25
C SER A 54 0.06 -9.13 6.94
N PHE A 55 0.10 -9.17 8.27
CA PHE A 55 1.31 -9.06 9.08
C PHE A 55 2.36 -10.10 8.70
N LEU A 56 1.98 -11.37 8.58
CA LEU A 56 2.92 -12.46 8.35
C LEU A 56 3.65 -12.33 7.01
N ILE A 57 2.94 -11.99 5.93
CA ILE A 57 3.58 -11.81 4.61
C ILE A 57 4.52 -10.60 4.62
N ILE A 58 4.15 -9.52 5.31
CA ILE A 58 4.97 -8.32 5.46
C ILE A 58 6.26 -8.63 6.24
N LEU A 59 6.15 -9.36 7.36
CA LEU A 59 7.27 -9.72 8.20
C LEU A 59 8.28 -10.59 7.44
N ILE A 60 7.81 -11.66 6.81
CA ILE A 60 8.68 -12.59 6.07
C ILE A 60 9.32 -11.89 4.86
N SER A 61 8.55 -11.11 4.12
CA SER A 61 9.07 -10.40 2.95
C SER A 61 10.06 -9.32 3.35
N GLY A 62 9.79 -8.56 4.43
CA GLY A 62 10.71 -7.54 4.96
C GLY A 62 12.05 -8.15 5.36
N LEU A 63 12.02 -9.27 6.09
CA LEU A 63 13.23 -9.99 6.49
C LEU A 63 14.08 -10.39 5.29
N PHE A 64 13.49 -11.06 4.29
CA PHE A 64 14.24 -11.51 3.11
C PHE A 64 14.75 -10.35 2.25
N VAL A 65 13.96 -9.30 2.04
CA VAL A 65 14.41 -8.12 1.31
C VAL A 65 15.57 -7.45 2.04
N GLY A 66 15.50 -7.32 3.36
CA GLY A 66 16.60 -6.80 4.16
C GLY A 66 17.87 -7.65 4.08
N MET A 67 17.73 -8.99 4.13
CA MET A 67 18.87 -9.90 3.95
C MET A 67 19.53 -9.75 2.58
N VAL A 68 18.75 -9.62 1.51
CA VAL A 68 19.25 -9.41 0.15
C VAL A 68 19.95 -8.05 0.03
N LEU A 69 19.37 -6.99 0.61
CA LEU A 69 20.01 -5.67 0.66
C LEU A 69 21.33 -5.69 1.44
N GLY A 70 21.36 -6.38 2.58
CA GLY A 70 22.59 -6.56 3.36
C GLY A 70 23.68 -7.27 2.56
N LEU A 71 23.30 -8.35 1.87
CA LEU A 71 24.25 -9.12 1.03
C LEU A 71 24.78 -8.30 -0.15
N GLN A 72 23.89 -7.72 -0.94
CA GLN A 72 24.29 -6.94 -2.13
C GLN A 72 25.00 -5.65 -1.74
N GLY A 73 24.50 -4.98 -0.68
CA GLY A 73 25.10 -3.76 -0.17
C GLY A 73 26.54 -3.99 0.29
N PHE A 74 26.80 -5.07 1.01
CA PHE A 74 28.14 -5.41 1.45
C PHE A 74 29.11 -5.59 0.27
N TYR A 75 28.74 -6.36 -0.75
CA TYR A 75 29.61 -6.55 -1.92
C TYR A 75 29.91 -5.24 -2.66
N ILE A 76 28.93 -4.37 -2.80
CA ILE A 76 29.14 -3.06 -3.45
C ILE A 76 30.05 -2.17 -2.59
N LEU A 77 29.81 -2.09 -1.29
CA LEU A 77 30.55 -1.22 -0.38
C LEU A 77 31.98 -1.72 -0.13
N SER A 78 32.21 -3.05 -0.17
CA SER A 78 33.55 -3.62 0.00
C SER A 78 34.49 -3.26 -1.15
N ASP A 79 33.98 -3.09 -2.37
CA ASP A 79 34.79 -2.63 -3.51
C ASP A 79 35.34 -1.20 -3.30
N PHE A 80 34.71 -0.43 -2.40
CA PHE A 80 35.13 0.95 -2.04
C PHE A 80 35.75 1.04 -0.65
N GLY A 81 35.89 -0.07 0.10
CA GLY A 81 36.40 -0.08 1.46
C GLY A 81 35.49 0.67 2.46
N ALA A 82 34.17 0.64 2.21
CA ALA A 82 33.15 1.38 2.95
C ALA A 82 32.10 0.45 3.63
N GLU A 83 32.50 -0.78 4.00
CA GLU A 83 31.61 -1.81 4.55
C GLU A 83 30.90 -1.35 5.84
N GLU A 84 31.54 -0.47 6.61
CA GLU A 84 30.97 0.08 7.84
C GLU A 84 29.70 0.92 7.61
N THR A 85 29.51 1.46 6.38
CA THR A 85 28.32 2.25 6.02
C THR A 85 27.11 1.38 5.61
N LEU A 86 27.24 0.06 5.68
CA LEU A 86 26.19 -0.87 5.27
C LEU A 86 24.86 -0.62 6.00
N GLY A 87 24.91 -0.34 7.30
CA GLY A 87 23.71 -0.04 8.11
C GLY A 87 22.94 1.18 7.58
N VAL A 88 23.66 2.22 7.17
CA VAL A 88 23.06 3.43 6.59
C VAL A 88 22.37 3.10 5.27
N MET A 89 23.06 2.38 4.38
CA MET A 89 22.53 2.02 3.07
C MET A 89 21.25 1.18 3.18
N VAL A 90 21.28 0.15 4.02
CA VAL A 90 20.11 -0.73 4.26
C VAL A 90 18.94 0.05 4.84
N ALA A 91 19.18 0.84 5.89
CA ALA A 91 18.11 1.59 6.55
C ALA A 91 17.52 2.68 5.66
N ALA A 92 18.34 3.48 4.98
CA ALA A 92 17.88 4.53 4.07
C ALA A 92 17.06 3.94 2.92
N SER A 93 17.53 2.85 2.30
CA SER A 93 16.79 2.17 1.21
C SER A 93 15.44 1.64 1.67
N LEU A 94 15.37 1.06 2.87
CA LEU A 94 14.12 0.51 3.42
C LEU A 94 13.16 1.59 3.87
N VAL A 95 13.62 2.59 4.61
CA VAL A 95 12.75 3.60 5.22
C VAL A 95 12.21 4.58 4.18
N ARG A 96 13.08 5.05 3.27
CA ARG A 96 12.71 6.08 2.27
C ARG A 96 11.88 5.53 1.12
N GLU A 97 12.20 4.30 0.65
CA GLU A 97 11.65 3.77 -0.61
C GLU A 97 11.02 2.39 -0.47
N LEU A 98 11.81 1.35 -0.21
CA LEU A 98 11.36 -0.04 -0.31
C LEU A 98 10.29 -0.39 0.73
N GLY A 99 10.38 0.15 1.94
CA GLY A 99 9.37 -0.07 2.97
C GLY A 99 7.98 0.38 2.55
N PRO A 100 7.77 1.65 2.21
CA PRO A 100 6.50 2.17 1.70
C PRO A 100 6.01 1.44 0.45
N VAL A 101 6.86 1.29 -0.57
CA VAL A 101 6.47 0.73 -1.88
C VAL A 101 6.14 -0.75 -1.78
N VAL A 102 7.06 -1.57 -1.23
CA VAL A 102 6.87 -3.03 -1.21
C VAL A 102 5.73 -3.41 -0.27
N SER A 103 5.63 -2.76 0.90
CA SER A 103 4.50 -3.00 1.80
C SER A 103 3.15 -2.65 1.16
N ALA A 104 3.07 -1.55 0.40
CA ALA A 104 1.85 -1.17 -0.32
C ALA A 104 1.52 -2.14 -1.46
N LEU A 105 2.52 -2.64 -2.21
CA LEU A 105 2.31 -3.66 -3.25
C LEU A 105 1.80 -4.99 -2.67
N LEU A 106 2.39 -5.45 -1.56
CA LEU A 106 1.93 -6.65 -0.85
C LEU A 106 0.53 -6.45 -0.27
N PHE A 107 0.26 -5.26 0.29
CA PHE A 107 -1.06 -4.89 0.78
C PHE A 107 -2.10 -4.89 -0.36
N ALA A 108 -1.78 -4.32 -1.52
CA ALA A 108 -2.66 -4.34 -2.69
C ALA A 108 -2.95 -5.76 -3.18
N GLY A 109 -1.91 -6.62 -3.23
CA GLY A 109 -2.03 -8.00 -3.66
C GLY A 109 -2.88 -8.85 -2.73
N ARG A 110 -2.73 -8.69 -1.41
CA ARG A 110 -3.45 -9.51 -0.41
C ARG A 110 -4.73 -8.83 0.08
N ALA A 111 -4.62 -7.68 0.71
CA ALA A 111 -5.76 -7.00 1.33
C ALA A 111 -6.63 -6.30 0.29
N GLY A 112 -6.02 -5.63 -0.70
CA GLY A 112 -6.75 -4.97 -1.79
C GLY A 112 -7.60 -5.94 -2.59
N SER A 113 -7.03 -7.08 -3.01
CA SER A 113 -7.77 -8.12 -3.74
C SER A 113 -8.91 -8.71 -2.90
N ALA A 114 -8.66 -8.97 -1.60
CA ALA A 114 -9.68 -9.48 -0.69
C ALA A 114 -10.84 -8.48 -0.51
N LEU A 115 -10.55 -7.19 -0.29
CA LEU A 115 -11.57 -6.15 -0.20
C LEU A 115 -12.42 -6.06 -1.47
N THR A 116 -11.79 -6.10 -2.63
CA THR A 116 -12.49 -6.10 -3.92
C THR A 116 -13.41 -7.30 -4.07
N ALA A 117 -12.91 -8.49 -3.71
CA ALA A 117 -13.69 -9.73 -3.78
C ALA A 117 -14.88 -9.71 -2.82
N GLU A 118 -14.67 -9.28 -1.57
CA GLU A 118 -15.74 -9.16 -0.56
C GLU A 118 -16.86 -8.22 -1.02
N ILE A 119 -16.51 -7.00 -1.46
CA ILE A 119 -17.51 -6.03 -1.92
C ILE A 119 -18.21 -6.51 -3.19
N GLY A 120 -17.46 -7.07 -4.14
CA GLY A 120 -18.02 -7.63 -5.37
C GLY A 120 -18.97 -8.80 -5.08
N LEU A 121 -18.64 -9.67 -4.10
CA LEU A 121 -19.52 -10.75 -3.67
C LEU A 121 -20.78 -10.22 -2.98
N MET A 122 -20.65 -9.24 -2.08
CA MET A 122 -21.82 -8.61 -1.43
C MET A 122 -22.76 -7.99 -2.46
N LYS A 123 -22.23 -7.42 -3.53
CA LYS A 123 -23.02 -6.92 -4.66
C LYS A 123 -23.70 -8.06 -5.43
N ALA A 124 -22.95 -9.12 -5.75
CA ALA A 124 -23.48 -10.26 -6.52
C ALA A 124 -24.57 -11.05 -5.78
N THR A 125 -24.55 -11.00 -4.43
CA THR A 125 -25.58 -11.64 -3.57
C THR A 125 -26.66 -10.65 -3.09
N GLU A 126 -26.75 -9.47 -3.73
CA GLU A 126 -27.76 -8.42 -3.45
C GLU A 126 -27.74 -7.87 -2.01
N GLN A 127 -26.69 -8.13 -1.23
CA GLN A 127 -26.58 -7.64 0.15
C GLN A 127 -26.54 -6.10 0.21
N LEU A 128 -25.85 -5.45 -0.75
CA LEU A 128 -25.78 -3.99 -0.80
C LEU A 128 -27.15 -3.40 -1.09
N SER A 129 -27.89 -3.92 -2.07
CA SER A 129 -29.24 -3.49 -2.42
C SER A 129 -30.25 -3.77 -1.28
N GLY A 130 -30.09 -4.91 -0.58
CA GLY A 130 -30.88 -5.22 0.60
C GLY A 130 -30.72 -4.20 1.73
N MET A 131 -29.49 -3.68 1.93
CA MET A 131 -29.23 -2.61 2.91
C MET A 131 -29.90 -1.28 2.49
N GLU A 132 -29.85 -0.93 1.21
CA GLU A 132 -30.51 0.26 0.68
C GLU A 132 -32.02 0.20 0.87
N MET A 133 -32.64 -0.97 0.65
CA MET A 133 -34.07 -1.18 0.92
C MET A 133 -34.44 -1.02 2.41
N MET A 134 -33.49 -1.27 3.30
CA MET A 134 -33.65 -1.03 4.75
C MET A 134 -33.29 0.41 5.17
N ALA A 135 -33.12 1.33 4.21
CA ALA A 135 -32.67 2.71 4.43
C ALA A 135 -31.29 2.82 5.13
N VAL A 136 -30.41 1.83 4.95
CA VAL A 136 -29.04 1.83 5.44
C VAL A 136 -28.10 2.10 4.27
N ASP A 137 -27.33 3.19 4.34
CA ASP A 137 -26.33 3.52 3.32
C ASP A 137 -25.16 2.52 3.36
N PRO A 138 -24.98 1.67 2.33
CA PRO A 138 -23.93 0.67 2.31
C PRO A 138 -22.54 1.29 2.22
N ILE A 139 -22.39 2.46 1.60
CA ILE A 139 -21.09 3.13 1.49
C ILE A 139 -20.62 3.56 2.89
N LYS A 140 -21.47 4.24 3.65
CA LYS A 140 -21.12 4.66 5.00
C LYS A 140 -20.92 3.49 5.96
N ARG A 141 -21.71 2.43 5.83
CA ARG A 141 -21.70 1.31 6.76
C ARG A 141 -20.60 0.29 6.51
N ILE A 142 -20.25 0.05 5.23
CA ILE A 142 -19.33 -1.02 4.81
C ILE A 142 -18.06 -0.45 4.23
N ILE A 143 -18.15 0.52 3.30
CA ILE A 143 -17.00 1.01 2.54
C ILE A 143 -16.12 1.91 3.41
N SER A 144 -16.70 2.91 4.07
CA SER A 144 -15.96 3.91 4.85
C SER A 144 -15.07 3.30 5.94
N PRO A 145 -15.52 2.32 6.76
CA PRO A 145 -14.65 1.67 7.74
C PRO A 145 -13.48 0.91 7.12
N ARG A 146 -13.71 0.24 5.98
CA ARG A 146 -12.66 -0.48 5.24
C ARG A 146 -11.65 0.48 4.63
N PHE A 147 -12.12 1.60 4.09
CA PHE A 147 -11.28 2.65 3.53
C PHE A 147 -10.33 3.22 4.58
N LEU A 148 -10.85 3.62 5.72
CA LEU A 148 -10.04 4.17 6.82
C LEU A 148 -9.08 3.12 7.41
N ALA A 149 -9.53 1.87 7.55
CA ALA A 149 -8.67 0.78 8.01
C ALA A 149 -7.48 0.56 7.09
N GLY A 150 -7.66 0.64 5.77
CA GLY A 150 -6.56 0.53 4.81
C GLY A 150 -5.55 1.66 4.93
N ILE A 151 -6.02 2.91 5.06
CA ILE A 151 -5.16 4.09 5.23
C ILE A 151 -4.29 3.98 6.48
N ILE A 152 -4.86 3.51 7.60
CA ILE A 152 -4.15 3.39 8.88
C ILE A 152 -3.23 2.16 8.89
N SER A 153 -3.65 1.05 8.30
CA SER A 153 -2.89 -0.21 8.34
C SER A 153 -1.63 -0.16 7.47
N THR A 154 -1.65 0.54 6.33
CA THR A 154 -0.52 0.55 5.41
C THR A 154 0.75 1.19 6.00
N PRO A 155 0.71 2.37 6.67
CA PRO A 155 1.89 2.91 7.34
C PRO A 155 2.43 2.02 8.46
N LEU A 156 1.55 1.38 9.24
CA LEU A 156 1.96 0.44 10.28
C LEU A 156 2.68 -0.78 9.69
N LEU A 157 2.15 -1.33 8.61
CA LEU A 157 2.78 -2.45 7.90
C LEU A 157 4.10 -2.05 7.25
N SER A 158 4.21 -0.83 6.73
CA SER A 158 5.46 -0.28 6.18
C SER A 158 6.53 -0.11 7.26
N ALA A 159 6.17 0.41 8.44
CA ALA A 159 7.10 0.54 9.57
C ALA A 159 7.61 -0.83 10.03
N ILE A 160 6.73 -1.82 10.11
CA ILE A 160 7.11 -3.20 10.45
C ILE A 160 8.04 -3.79 9.40
N PHE A 161 7.71 -3.62 8.10
CA PHE A 161 8.53 -4.09 6.99
C PHE A 161 9.95 -3.52 7.08
N SER A 162 10.08 -2.20 7.25
CA SER A 162 11.38 -1.53 7.33
C SER A 162 12.18 -1.98 8.57
N SER A 163 11.54 -2.06 9.73
CA SER A 163 12.18 -2.49 10.96
C SER A 163 12.72 -3.93 10.88
N ILE A 164 11.91 -4.84 10.38
CA ILE A 164 12.33 -6.25 10.19
C ILE A 164 13.36 -6.37 9.07
N GLY A 165 13.24 -5.53 8.03
CA GLY A 165 14.22 -5.49 6.94
C GLY A 165 15.61 -5.04 7.42
N VAL A 166 15.68 -4.01 8.27
CA VAL A 166 16.97 -3.61 8.91
C VAL A 166 17.57 -4.75 9.73
N MET A 167 16.74 -5.48 10.49
CA MET A 167 17.20 -6.67 11.21
C MET A 167 17.71 -7.76 10.26
N GLY A 168 17.04 -7.96 9.11
CA GLY A 168 17.50 -8.88 8.08
C GLY A 168 18.87 -8.49 7.50
N GLY A 169 19.05 -7.20 7.20
CA GLY A 169 20.35 -6.66 6.77
C GLY A 169 21.46 -6.82 7.79
N HIS A 170 21.15 -6.60 9.08
CA HIS A 170 22.04 -6.82 10.20
C HIS A 170 22.45 -8.30 10.33
N ILE A 171 21.53 -9.23 10.27
CA ILE A 171 21.82 -10.67 10.35
C ILE A 171 22.85 -11.09 9.29
N VAL A 172 22.72 -10.59 8.08
CA VAL A 172 23.65 -10.91 6.99
C VAL A 172 24.96 -10.10 7.11
N GLY A 173 24.86 -8.77 7.26
CA GLY A 173 26.02 -7.89 7.29
C GLY A 173 26.94 -8.15 8.47
N VAL A 174 26.40 -8.18 9.67
CA VAL A 174 27.17 -8.42 10.88
C VAL A 174 27.37 -9.91 11.14
N GLY A 175 26.27 -10.70 11.11
CA GLY A 175 26.33 -12.11 11.52
C GLY A 175 27.04 -13.03 10.54
N MET A 176 27.01 -12.74 9.22
CA MET A 176 27.58 -13.61 8.19
C MET A 176 28.84 -13.01 7.51
N LEU A 177 28.87 -11.69 7.32
CA LEU A 177 29.90 -11.02 6.53
C LEU A 177 30.94 -10.28 7.38
N GLY A 178 30.72 -10.19 8.71
CA GLY A 178 31.73 -9.70 9.66
C GLY A 178 31.84 -8.18 9.74
N VAL A 179 30.83 -7.43 9.31
CA VAL A 179 30.74 -5.97 9.55
C VAL A 179 30.69 -5.71 11.05
N ASP A 180 31.35 -4.66 11.53
CA ASP A 180 31.33 -4.32 12.95
C ASP A 180 29.91 -3.92 13.40
N ASP A 181 29.41 -4.58 14.45
CA ASP A 181 28.08 -4.35 14.99
C ASP A 181 27.90 -2.90 15.48
N GLY A 182 28.93 -2.36 16.17
CA GLY A 182 28.91 -1.00 16.67
C GLY A 182 28.86 0.03 15.52
N ALA A 183 29.63 -0.19 14.45
CA ALA A 183 29.63 0.68 13.28
C ALA A 183 28.29 0.63 12.54
N PHE A 184 27.69 -0.56 12.36
CA PHE A 184 26.40 -0.73 11.70
C PHE A 184 25.31 0.13 12.35
N TRP A 185 25.15 0.04 13.69
CA TRP A 185 24.11 0.78 14.40
C TRP A 185 24.44 2.26 14.58
N ALA A 186 25.70 2.59 14.95
CA ALA A 186 26.07 3.98 15.22
C ALA A 186 25.99 4.85 13.97
N GLN A 187 26.49 4.38 12.83
CA GLN A 187 26.43 5.16 11.60
C GLN A 187 24.99 5.30 11.07
N MET A 188 24.18 4.23 11.19
CA MET A 188 22.76 4.29 10.85
C MET A 188 22.03 5.35 11.68
N GLN A 189 22.19 5.34 13.02
CA GLN A 189 21.52 6.30 13.92
C GLN A 189 21.98 7.75 13.71
N ASN A 190 23.23 7.96 13.34
CA ASN A 190 23.76 9.31 13.08
C ASN A 190 23.32 9.89 11.73
N THR A 191 22.97 9.05 10.76
CA THR A 191 22.67 9.47 9.39
C THR A 191 21.19 9.54 9.09
N ILE A 192 20.39 8.62 9.67
CA ILE A 192 18.94 8.59 9.44
C ILE A 192 18.26 9.67 10.26
N ASP A 193 17.70 10.68 9.61
CA ASP A 193 16.92 11.73 10.26
C ASP A 193 15.46 11.30 10.45
N PHE A 194 14.94 11.60 11.65
CA PHE A 194 13.55 11.24 11.97
C PHE A 194 12.56 11.98 11.08
N ASN A 195 12.76 13.29 10.87
CA ASN A 195 11.81 14.11 10.12
C ASN A 195 11.94 13.90 8.61
N GLU A 196 13.16 13.85 8.09
CA GLU A 196 13.40 13.75 6.65
C GLU A 196 13.20 12.34 6.11
N ASP A 197 13.51 11.31 6.89
CA ASP A 197 13.45 9.93 6.42
C ASP A 197 12.19 9.20 6.89
N ILE A 198 11.98 9.14 8.21
CA ILE A 198 10.89 8.33 8.79
C ILE A 198 9.54 8.96 8.52
N VAL A 199 9.39 10.28 8.74
CA VAL A 199 8.12 10.97 8.50
C VAL A 199 7.75 10.94 7.02
N ASN A 200 8.72 11.17 6.11
CA ASN A 200 8.47 11.08 4.67
C ASN A 200 8.05 9.66 4.24
N GLY A 201 8.69 8.62 4.79
CA GLY A 201 8.28 7.22 4.56
C GLY A 201 6.86 6.93 5.06
N ILE A 202 6.48 7.46 6.23
CA ILE A 202 5.12 7.34 6.76
C ILE A 202 4.11 8.07 5.86
N VAL A 203 4.41 9.28 5.42
CA VAL A 203 3.54 10.05 4.51
C VAL A 203 3.36 9.33 3.18
N LYS A 204 4.44 8.82 2.56
CA LYS A 204 4.38 8.00 1.35
C LYS A 204 3.46 6.79 1.53
N SER A 205 3.66 6.02 2.60
CA SER A 205 2.87 4.82 2.87
C SER A 205 1.40 5.13 3.15
N MET A 206 1.10 6.29 3.76
CA MET A 206 -0.29 6.76 3.96
C MET A 206 -0.96 7.10 2.63
N VAL A 207 -0.26 7.79 1.72
CA VAL A 207 -0.75 8.10 0.38
C VAL A 207 -0.99 6.81 -0.41
N PHE A 208 -0.08 5.84 -0.35
CA PHE A 208 -0.27 4.55 -1.00
C PHE A 208 -1.46 3.78 -0.42
N GLY A 209 -1.60 3.75 0.91
CA GLY A 209 -2.74 3.15 1.59
C GLY A 209 -4.08 3.76 1.17
N PHE A 210 -4.12 5.09 1.04
CA PHE A 210 -5.27 5.82 0.54
C PHE A 210 -5.64 5.39 -0.89
N VAL A 211 -4.68 5.40 -1.81
CA VAL A 211 -4.90 5.09 -3.23
C VAL A 211 -5.28 3.64 -3.43
N VAL A 212 -4.57 2.71 -2.79
CA VAL A 212 -4.87 1.27 -2.89
C VAL A 212 -6.26 0.94 -2.35
N SER A 213 -6.60 1.48 -1.19
CA SER A 213 -7.93 1.27 -0.59
C SER A 213 -9.04 1.85 -1.45
N TRP A 214 -8.83 3.05 -2.02
CA TRP A 214 -9.78 3.65 -2.95
C TRP A 214 -10.00 2.77 -4.18
N ILE A 215 -8.94 2.36 -4.85
CA ILE A 215 -9.00 1.50 -6.05
C ILE A 215 -9.71 0.17 -5.71
N ALA A 216 -9.31 -0.48 -4.62
CA ALA A 216 -9.85 -1.79 -4.24
C ALA A 216 -11.35 -1.75 -3.97
N LEU A 217 -11.79 -0.78 -3.18
CA LEU A 217 -13.20 -0.64 -2.82
C LEU A 217 -14.05 -0.19 -4.02
N PHE A 218 -13.53 0.71 -4.86
CA PHE A 218 -14.22 1.16 -6.06
C PHE A 218 -14.35 0.03 -7.11
N GLU A 219 -13.28 -0.72 -7.41
CA GLU A 219 -13.33 -1.82 -8.37
C GLU A 219 -14.28 -2.93 -7.89
N GLY A 220 -14.36 -3.20 -6.59
CA GLY A 220 -15.34 -4.12 -6.01
C GLY A 220 -16.78 -3.61 -6.14
N TYR A 221 -17.03 -2.33 -5.86
CA TYR A 221 -18.34 -1.71 -5.94
C TYR A 221 -18.84 -1.56 -7.40
N ASP A 222 -17.93 -1.22 -8.33
CA ASP A 222 -18.25 -1.07 -9.78
C ASP A 222 -18.24 -2.43 -10.51
N ALA A 223 -17.90 -3.56 -9.84
CA ALA A 223 -17.84 -4.88 -10.44
C ALA A 223 -19.20 -5.32 -11.01
N ILE A 224 -19.15 -6.08 -12.11
CA ILE A 224 -20.34 -6.78 -12.62
C ILE A 224 -20.70 -7.88 -11.59
N PRO A 225 -21.98 -8.02 -11.18
CA PRO A 225 -22.39 -8.93 -10.11
C PRO A 225 -22.42 -10.40 -10.58
N THR A 226 -21.27 -10.89 -11.03
CA THR A 226 -21.03 -12.28 -11.46
C THR A 226 -19.68 -12.74 -10.92
N SER A 227 -19.48 -14.05 -10.77
CA SER A 227 -18.21 -14.62 -10.32
C SER A 227 -17.03 -14.20 -11.21
N GLU A 228 -17.25 -14.20 -12.53
CA GLU A 228 -16.25 -13.73 -13.51
C GLU A 228 -15.98 -12.21 -13.38
N GLY A 229 -17.03 -11.40 -13.17
CA GLY A 229 -16.91 -9.96 -12.97
C GLY A 229 -16.10 -9.62 -11.73
N VAL A 230 -16.31 -10.33 -10.62
CA VAL A 230 -15.54 -10.18 -9.38
C VAL A 230 -14.07 -10.59 -9.59
N SER A 231 -13.81 -11.72 -10.24
CA SER A 231 -12.46 -12.17 -10.57
C SER A 231 -11.69 -11.15 -11.43
N ARG A 232 -12.33 -10.59 -12.45
CA ARG A 232 -11.73 -9.52 -13.27
C ARG A 232 -11.50 -8.24 -12.47
N ALA A 233 -12.39 -7.89 -11.55
CA ALA A 233 -12.23 -6.72 -10.69
C ALA A 233 -11.03 -6.87 -9.75
N THR A 234 -10.82 -8.04 -9.14
CA THR A 234 -9.65 -8.30 -8.27
C THR A 234 -8.33 -8.18 -9.03
N THR A 235 -8.26 -8.72 -10.25
CA THR A 235 -7.07 -8.56 -11.10
C THR A 235 -6.82 -7.09 -11.43
N ARG A 236 -7.87 -6.33 -11.83
CA ARG A 236 -7.72 -4.89 -12.09
C ARG A 236 -7.28 -4.10 -10.86
N THR A 237 -7.77 -4.45 -9.69
CA THR A 237 -7.35 -3.83 -8.44
C THR A 237 -5.84 -3.94 -8.25
N VAL A 238 -5.28 -5.14 -8.35
CA VAL A 238 -3.85 -5.35 -8.15
C VAL A 238 -3.02 -4.59 -9.19
N VAL A 239 -3.39 -4.70 -10.47
CA VAL A 239 -2.65 -4.05 -11.57
C VAL A 239 -2.73 -2.52 -11.46
N ASN A 240 -3.93 -1.96 -11.28
CA ASN A 240 -4.12 -0.51 -11.18
C ASN A 240 -3.42 0.06 -9.93
N SER A 241 -3.48 -0.66 -8.80
CA SER A 241 -2.78 -0.27 -7.57
C SER A 241 -1.26 -0.29 -7.78
N ALA A 242 -0.72 -1.32 -8.41
CA ALA A 242 0.73 -1.40 -8.67
C ALA A 242 1.21 -0.24 -9.54
N PHE A 243 0.52 0.07 -10.66
CA PHE A 243 0.87 1.22 -11.49
C PHE A 243 0.74 2.55 -10.75
N SER A 244 -0.31 2.71 -9.92
CA SER A 244 -0.50 3.93 -9.13
C SER A 244 0.57 4.10 -8.06
N ILE A 245 0.95 3.03 -7.36
CA ILE A 245 2.03 3.05 -6.36
C ILE A 245 3.34 3.48 -7.01
N LEU A 246 3.77 2.79 -8.09
CA LEU A 246 5.04 3.07 -8.76
C LEU A 246 5.08 4.48 -9.36
N GLY A 247 3.96 4.93 -9.98
CA GLY A 247 3.89 6.28 -10.52
C GLY A 247 3.90 7.38 -9.46
N LEU A 248 3.16 7.18 -8.35
CA LEU A 248 3.15 8.11 -7.23
C LEU A 248 4.45 8.11 -6.45
N ASP A 249 5.12 6.96 -6.34
CA ASP A 249 6.41 6.86 -5.68
C ASP A 249 7.44 7.77 -6.34
N PHE A 250 7.58 7.70 -7.65
CA PHE A 250 8.47 8.59 -8.39
C PHE A 250 8.15 10.09 -8.14
N ILE A 251 6.86 10.45 -8.18
CA ILE A 251 6.44 11.84 -7.96
C ILE A 251 6.73 12.28 -6.51
N LEU A 252 6.40 11.46 -5.53
CA LEU A 252 6.61 11.77 -4.13
C LEU A 252 8.10 11.84 -3.78
N THR A 253 8.92 10.93 -4.30
CA THR A 253 10.38 10.97 -4.13
C THR A 253 10.96 12.26 -4.70
N ALA A 254 10.56 12.64 -5.92
CA ALA A 254 11.01 13.87 -6.55
C ALA A 254 10.61 15.14 -5.76
N LEU A 255 9.42 15.12 -5.13
CA LEU A 255 8.94 16.26 -4.32
C LEU A 255 9.54 16.30 -2.91
N MET A 256 9.86 15.17 -2.31
CA MET A 256 10.31 15.08 -0.91
C MET A 256 11.84 15.13 -0.78
N PHE A 257 12.57 14.61 -1.77
CA PHE A 257 14.03 14.49 -1.75
C PHE A 257 14.70 15.22 -2.92
N GLY A 258 13.93 15.82 -3.84
CA GLY A 258 14.48 16.64 -4.91
C GLY A 258 14.71 18.06 -4.41
N ASP A 259 15.95 18.48 -4.33
CA ASP A 259 16.35 19.90 -4.24
C ASP A 259 16.09 20.57 -5.60
N ILE A 260 14.80 20.73 -5.99
CA ILE A 260 14.44 21.44 -7.23
C ILE A 260 13.88 22.80 -6.86
#